data_43341bc12740848d03d2dbc17c9ff52b
#
_entry.id   43341bc12740848d03d2dbc17c9ff52b
#
_cell.length_a   1.000
_cell.length_b   1.000
_cell.length_c   1.000
_cell.angle_alpha   90.00
_cell.angle_beta   90.00
_cell.angle_gamma   90.00
#
_symmetry.space_group_name_H-M   'P 1'
#
loop_
_entity.id
_entity.type
_entity.pdbx_description
1 polymer ?
#
loop_
_entity_poly.entity_id
_entity_poly.type
_entity_poly.pdbx_seq_one_letter_code
_entity_poly.pdbx_strand_id
1 'polypeptide(L)'
;KQKALVKDLLGKGFETEFHSNCKALHLDVPLQFKITGAEGTTNRQLGFQAIANLPPSHVLSEGEQTAVALADFLTEVKLNKSSVGIVFDDPVTSMDHMRKEVIAKRLVEEAKIRQVLIFTHDIVFTQYLTSAAIEANVNFLGRTISRPGDGAPGWVDLDAFPHPHYEKEAMGVANQCLQE
;
A
#
# COMPACT_ATOMS: atom_id res chain seq x y z
N LYS A 1 -26.71 5.66 26.52
CA LYS A 1 -25.81 6.84 26.46
C LYS A 1 -24.32 6.44 26.31
N GLN A 2 -23.76 5.54 27.16
CA GLN A 2 -22.34 5.12 27.07
C GLN A 2 -21.98 4.45 25.74
N LYS A 3 -22.82 3.54 25.21
CA LYS A 3 -22.57 2.87 23.91
C LYS A 3 -22.52 3.86 22.73
N ALA A 4 -23.37 4.90 22.76
CA ALA A 4 -23.36 5.94 21.74
C ALA A 4 -22.10 6.81 21.80
N LEU A 5 -21.62 7.11 22.99
CA LEU A 5 -20.39 7.92 23.19
C LEU A 5 -19.14 7.14 22.73
N VAL A 6 -19.04 5.86 23.07
CA VAL A 6 -17.93 4.99 22.62
C VAL A 6 -17.94 4.84 21.10
N LYS A 7 -19.11 4.67 20.46
CA LYS A 7 -19.26 4.62 19.01
C LYS A 7 -18.84 5.93 18.33
N ASP A 8 -19.16 7.07 18.94
CA ASP A 8 -18.81 8.39 18.42
C ASP A 8 -17.30 8.68 18.56
N LEU A 9 -16.71 8.33 19.70
CA LEU A 9 -15.26 8.48 19.94
C LEU A 9 -14.40 7.57 19.06
N LEU A 10 -14.81 6.31 18.89
CA LEU A 10 -14.11 5.37 18.00
C LEU A 10 -14.26 5.77 16.54
N GLY A 11 -15.44 6.27 16.15
CA GLY A 11 -15.69 6.76 14.80
C GLY A 11 -14.82 7.98 14.47
N LYS A 12 -14.76 8.97 15.35
CA LYS A 12 -13.95 10.17 15.16
C LYS A 12 -12.44 9.86 15.12
N GLY A 13 -11.96 8.98 15.99
CA GLY A 13 -10.57 8.55 16.00
C GLY A 13 -10.19 7.86 14.68
N PHE A 14 -11.08 6.99 14.19
CA PHE A 14 -10.88 6.31 12.92
C PHE A 14 -10.86 7.29 11.74
N GLU A 15 -11.83 8.18 11.67
CA GLU A 15 -11.96 9.16 10.58
C GLU A 15 -10.74 10.09 10.52
N THR A 16 -10.28 10.58 11.66
CA THR A 16 -9.08 11.42 11.74
C THR A 16 -7.84 10.68 11.22
N GLU A 17 -7.66 9.43 11.64
CA GLU A 17 -6.51 8.62 11.21
C GLU A 17 -6.61 8.25 9.73
N PHE A 18 -7.80 7.91 9.24
CA PHE A 18 -8.03 7.64 7.84
C PHE A 18 -7.68 8.83 6.95
N HIS A 19 -8.15 10.04 7.31
CA HIS A 19 -7.79 11.25 6.58
C HIS A 19 -6.28 11.54 6.64
N SER A 20 -5.63 11.25 7.76
CA SER A 20 -4.17 11.33 7.86
C SER A 20 -3.48 10.38 6.88
N ASN A 21 -3.93 9.14 6.78
CA ASN A 21 -3.40 8.16 5.82
C ASN A 21 -3.73 8.56 4.37
N CYS A 22 -4.93 9.05 4.07
CA CYS A 22 -5.27 9.57 2.75
C CYS A 22 -4.31 10.70 2.33
N LYS A 23 -4.07 11.64 3.22
CA LYS A 23 -3.12 12.75 2.97
C LYS A 23 -1.70 12.23 2.74
N ALA A 24 -1.24 11.26 3.55
CA ALA A 24 0.07 10.64 3.39
C ALA A 24 0.21 9.86 2.06
N LEU A 25 -0.89 9.39 1.49
CA LEU A 25 -0.95 8.72 0.19
C LEU A 25 -1.30 9.65 -0.98
N HIS A 26 -1.27 10.96 -0.76
CA HIS A 26 -1.64 11.99 -1.74
C HIS A 26 -3.04 11.78 -2.35
N LEU A 27 -3.98 11.33 -1.52
CA LEU A 27 -5.38 11.22 -1.87
C LEU A 27 -6.12 12.48 -1.40
N ASP A 28 -6.39 13.37 -2.34
CA ASP A 28 -7.20 14.58 -2.08
C ASP A 28 -8.64 14.33 -2.52
N VAL A 29 -9.32 13.44 -1.79
CA VAL A 29 -10.70 13.07 -2.10
C VAL A 29 -11.56 13.30 -0.86
N PRO A 30 -12.68 14.03 -0.96
CA PRO A 30 -13.56 14.37 0.15
C PRO A 30 -14.41 13.16 0.57
N LEU A 31 -13.76 12.14 1.12
CA LEU A 31 -14.39 10.94 1.61
C LEU A 31 -14.83 11.08 3.07
N GLN A 32 -15.91 10.44 3.41
CA GLN A 32 -16.40 10.33 4.78
C GLN A 32 -16.93 8.92 5.07
N PHE A 33 -16.88 8.53 6.34
CA PHE A 33 -17.48 7.27 6.78
C PHE A 33 -18.88 7.48 7.31
N LYS A 34 -19.82 6.68 6.80
CA LYS A 34 -21.14 6.53 7.40
C LYS A 34 -21.14 5.25 8.22
N ILE A 35 -21.27 5.42 9.52
CA ILE A 35 -21.34 4.29 10.45
C ILE A 35 -22.79 3.89 10.58
N THR A 36 -23.13 2.69 10.11
CA THR A 36 -24.44 2.06 10.28
C THR A 36 -24.27 0.80 11.11
N GLY A 37 -25.21 0.53 12.03
CA GLY A 37 -25.13 -0.67 12.84
C GLY A 37 -26.45 -1.05 13.48
N ALA A 38 -26.77 -2.34 13.45
CA ALA A 38 -27.77 -2.97 14.28
C ALA A 38 -27.09 -3.62 15.51
N GLU A 39 -27.88 -4.13 16.47
CA GLU A 39 -27.32 -4.75 17.67
C GLU A 39 -26.24 -5.80 17.35
N GLY A 40 -25.02 -5.55 17.84
CA GLY A 40 -23.89 -6.48 17.73
C GLY A 40 -22.99 -6.31 16.50
N THR A 41 -23.38 -5.51 15.49
CA THR A 41 -22.56 -5.27 14.29
C THR A 41 -22.40 -3.78 14.01
N THR A 42 -21.19 -3.38 13.63
CA THR A 42 -20.91 -2.02 13.18
C THR A 42 -20.40 -2.10 11.74
N ASN A 43 -21.20 -1.58 10.81
CA ASN A 43 -20.81 -1.48 9.42
C ASN A 43 -20.31 -0.06 9.13
N ARG A 44 -19.16 0.04 8.50
CA ARG A 44 -18.63 1.29 7.97
C ARG A 44 -18.88 1.30 6.47
N GLN A 45 -19.46 2.36 5.99
CA GLN A 45 -19.65 2.58 4.56
C GLN A 45 -18.92 3.85 4.19
N LEU A 46 -18.01 3.75 3.22
CA LEU A 46 -17.31 4.89 2.65
C LEU A 46 -18.20 5.58 1.61
N GLY A 47 -18.20 6.89 1.63
CA GLY A 47 -18.96 7.71 0.67
C GLY A 47 -18.35 9.09 0.52
N PHE A 48 -18.92 9.91 -0.36
CA PHE A 48 -18.49 11.30 -0.54
C PHE A 48 -19.27 12.24 0.38
N GLN A 49 -18.59 13.28 0.87
CA GLN A 49 -19.25 14.32 1.71
C GLN A 49 -20.35 15.07 0.97
N ALA A 50 -20.14 15.35 -0.32
CA ALA A 50 -21.02 16.21 -1.11
C ALA A 50 -22.12 15.46 -1.87
N ILE A 51 -22.03 14.14 -2.03
CA ILE A 51 -22.92 13.37 -2.90
C ILE A 51 -23.44 12.16 -2.13
N ALA A 52 -24.67 12.28 -1.65
CA ALA A 52 -25.33 11.18 -0.97
C ALA A 52 -25.58 10.01 -1.95
N ASN A 53 -25.33 8.78 -1.49
CA ASN A 53 -25.61 7.53 -2.19
C ASN A 53 -24.80 7.23 -3.46
N LEU A 54 -23.72 7.97 -3.75
CA LEU A 54 -22.79 7.62 -4.81
C LEU A 54 -21.63 6.79 -4.22
N PRO A 55 -21.47 5.53 -4.61
CA PRO A 55 -20.37 4.71 -4.12
C PRO A 55 -19.03 5.23 -4.71
N PRO A 56 -17.93 5.22 -3.93
CA PRO A 56 -16.62 5.67 -4.39
C PRO A 56 -16.14 4.96 -5.66
N SER A 57 -16.51 3.70 -5.85
CA SER A 57 -16.16 2.90 -7.04
C SER A 57 -16.69 3.46 -8.37
N HIS A 58 -17.66 4.36 -8.34
CA HIS A 58 -18.22 4.99 -9.56
C HIS A 58 -17.51 6.29 -9.94
N VAL A 59 -16.68 6.84 -9.05
CA VAL A 59 -16.04 8.16 -9.24
C VAL A 59 -14.52 8.02 -9.25
N LEU A 60 -13.98 7.16 -8.38
CA LEU A 60 -12.55 6.97 -8.24
C LEU A 60 -12.00 6.06 -9.35
N SER A 61 -10.86 6.41 -9.89
CA SER A 61 -10.06 5.50 -10.71
C SER A 61 -9.65 4.25 -9.92
N GLU A 62 -9.29 3.19 -10.60
CA GLU A 62 -8.86 1.93 -9.97
C GLU A 62 -7.68 2.15 -9.01
N GLY A 63 -6.68 2.93 -9.42
CA GLY A 63 -5.55 3.28 -8.57
C GLY A 63 -5.95 4.09 -7.32
N GLU A 64 -6.93 5.00 -7.42
CA GLU A 64 -7.45 5.72 -6.27
C GLU A 64 -8.25 4.80 -5.33
N GLN A 65 -9.03 3.87 -5.88
CA GLN A 65 -9.74 2.87 -5.07
C GLN A 65 -8.76 2.00 -4.27
N THR A 66 -7.69 1.54 -4.91
CA THR A 66 -6.62 0.76 -4.25
C THR A 66 -5.92 1.60 -3.17
N ALA A 67 -5.62 2.86 -3.44
CA ALA A 67 -4.99 3.74 -2.45
C ALA A 67 -5.92 4.05 -1.26
N VAL A 68 -7.22 4.19 -1.50
CA VAL A 68 -8.24 4.34 -0.43
C VAL A 68 -8.33 3.07 0.42
N ALA A 69 -8.34 1.90 -0.21
CA ALA A 69 -8.33 0.62 0.50
C ALA A 69 -7.07 0.45 1.36
N LEU A 70 -5.92 0.89 0.85
CA LEU A 70 -4.66 0.91 1.60
C LEU A 70 -4.72 1.87 2.79
N ALA A 71 -5.29 3.07 2.62
CA ALA A 71 -5.49 4.02 3.71
C ALA A 71 -6.40 3.47 4.81
N ASP A 72 -7.48 2.80 4.44
CA ASP A 72 -8.42 2.15 5.36
C ASP A 72 -7.71 1.04 6.15
N PHE A 73 -7.01 0.14 5.46
CA PHE A 73 -6.24 -0.94 6.07
C PHE A 73 -5.18 -0.43 7.06
N LEU A 74 -4.37 0.56 6.66
CA LEU A 74 -3.35 1.14 7.52
C LEU A 74 -3.95 1.84 8.74
N THR A 75 -5.15 2.40 8.61
CA THR A 75 -5.91 2.97 9.73
C THR A 75 -6.33 1.89 10.73
N GLU A 76 -6.86 0.78 10.24
CA GLU A 76 -7.21 -0.37 11.10
C GLU A 76 -6.00 -0.93 11.82
N VAL A 77 -4.92 -1.14 11.09
CA VAL A 77 -3.65 -1.65 11.64
C VAL A 77 -3.11 -0.73 12.74
N LYS A 78 -3.17 0.58 12.55
CA LYS A 78 -2.69 1.56 13.55
C LYS A 78 -3.58 1.60 14.79
N LEU A 79 -4.88 1.54 14.62
CA LEU A 79 -5.82 1.60 15.75
C LEU A 79 -5.88 0.29 16.55
N ASN A 80 -5.58 -0.83 15.93
CA ASN A 80 -5.57 -2.13 16.60
C ASN A 80 -4.41 -2.29 17.61
N LYS A 81 -3.45 -1.35 17.67
CA LYS A 81 -2.28 -1.37 18.55
C LYS A 81 -1.53 -2.71 18.59
N SER A 82 -1.77 -3.56 17.62
CA SER A 82 -1.11 -4.84 17.47
C SER A 82 0.22 -4.63 16.76
N SER A 83 1.28 -5.23 17.28
CA SER A 83 2.60 -5.28 16.63
C SER A 83 2.73 -6.45 15.65
N VAL A 84 1.63 -7.07 15.25
CA VAL A 84 1.62 -8.16 14.28
C VAL A 84 2.16 -7.67 12.94
N GLY A 85 2.92 -8.53 12.26
CA GLY A 85 3.40 -8.27 10.91
C GLY A 85 2.23 -8.12 9.93
N ILE A 86 2.45 -7.38 8.85
CA ILE A 86 1.47 -7.17 7.78
C ILE A 86 2.02 -7.67 6.46
N VAL A 87 1.13 -8.14 5.61
CA VAL A 87 1.45 -8.70 4.30
C VAL A 87 0.67 -7.94 3.25
N PHE A 88 1.35 -7.55 2.18
CA PHE A 88 0.75 -6.94 1.01
C PHE A 88 1.00 -7.82 -0.22
N ASP A 89 -0.02 -7.98 -1.03
CA ASP A 89 0.05 -8.65 -2.32
C ASP A 89 -0.27 -7.60 -3.40
N ASP A 90 0.78 -7.20 -4.10
CA ASP A 90 0.77 -6.24 -5.20
C ASP A 90 0.00 -4.92 -4.92
N PRO A 91 0.40 -4.18 -3.88
CA PRO A 91 -0.38 -3.05 -3.35
C PRO A 91 -0.44 -1.82 -4.26
N VAL A 92 0.21 -1.86 -5.43
CA VAL A 92 0.34 -0.71 -6.34
C VAL A 92 -0.21 -0.97 -7.75
N THR A 93 -1.04 -2.00 -7.90
CA THR A 93 -1.70 -2.32 -9.16
C THR A 93 -2.46 -1.11 -9.70
N SER A 94 -2.33 -0.85 -11.02
CA SER A 94 -3.00 0.25 -11.74
C SER A 94 -2.63 1.66 -11.25
N MET A 95 -1.46 1.84 -10.63
CA MET A 95 -1.00 3.14 -10.14
C MET A 95 0.10 3.74 -11.01
N ASP A 96 0.11 5.06 -11.09
CA ASP A 96 1.21 5.82 -11.68
C ASP A 96 2.49 5.78 -10.82
N HIS A 97 3.62 6.15 -11.41
CA HIS A 97 4.93 6.07 -10.77
C HIS A 97 5.06 7.00 -9.53
N MET A 98 4.42 8.18 -9.55
CA MET A 98 4.48 9.11 -8.41
C MET A 98 3.75 8.52 -7.19
N ARG A 99 2.60 7.90 -7.43
CA ARG A 99 1.84 7.26 -6.36
C ARG A 99 2.55 6.02 -5.80
N LYS A 100 3.20 5.23 -6.68
CA LYS A 100 4.05 4.10 -6.25
C LYS A 100 5.16 4.55 -5.31
N GLU A 101 5.84 5.65 -5.62
CA GLU A 101 6.88 6.20 -4.74
C GLU A 101 6.35 6.61 -3.37
N VAL A 102 5.21 7.29 -3.33
CA VAL A 102 4.56 7.71 -2.07
C VAL A 102 4.16 6.51 -1.22
N ILE A 103 3.59 5.48 -1.85
CA ILE A 103 3.22 4.23 -1.16
C ILE A 103 4.45 3.51 -0.63
N ALA A 104 5.52 3.42 -1.41
CA ALA A 104 6.78 2.81 -0.97
C ALA A 104 7.31 3.49 0.31
N LYS A 105 7.38 4.80 0.32
CA LYS A 105 7.79 5.58 1.50
C LYS A 105 6.87 5.31 2.70
N ARG A 106 5.55 5.29 2.49
CA ARG A 106 4.58 5.03 3.57
C ARG A 106 4.72 3.62 4.15
N LEU A 107 4.95 2.60 3.31
CA LEU A 107 5.14 1.22 3.78
C LEU A 107 6.49 1.03 4.50
N VAL A 108 7.52 1.73 4.09
CA VAL A 108 8.81 1.75 4.80
C VAL A 108 8.68 2.43 6.18
N GLU A 109 7.90 3.50 6.32
CA GLU A 109 7.59 4.07 7.63
C GLU A 109 6.87 3.06 8.54
N GLU A 110 5.97 2.27 8.00
CA GLU A 110 5.31 1.19 8.74
C GLU A 110 6.30 0.09 9.16
N ALA A 111 7.31 -0.19 8.33
CA ALA A 111 8.35 -1.17 8.62
C ALA A 111 9.28 -0.77 9.78
N LYS A 112 9.29 0.49 10.22
CA LYS A 112 10.01 0.93 11.43
C LYS A 112 9.40 0.39 12.73
N ILE A 113 8.13 0.03 12.70
CA ILE A 113 7.37 -0.34 13.91
C ILE A 113 6.86 -1.78 13.91
N ARG A 114 6.89 -2.45 12.72
CA ARG A 114 6.45 -3.84 12.58
C ARG A 114 7.10 -4.52 11.38
N GLN A 115 6.99 -5.83 11.29
CA GLN A 115 7.38 -6.56 10.08
C GLN A 115 6.39 -6.26 8.94
N VAL A 116 6.93 -5.88 7.79
CA VAL A 116 6.16 -5.67 6.56
C VAL A 116 6.68 -6.63 5.49
N LEU A 117 5.81 -7.45 4.94
CA LEU A 117 6.11 -8.37 3.85
C LEU A 117 5.34 -7.91 2.61
N ILE A 118 6.03 -7.73 1.50
CA ILE A 118 5.43 -7.25 0.25
C ILE A 118 5.74 -8.23 -0.86
N PHE A 119 4.71 -8.77 -1.50
CA PHE A 119 4.82 -9.47 -2.76
C PHE A 119 4.47 -8.49 -3.88
N THR A 120 5.29 -8.42 -4.91
CA THR A 120 5.02 -7.58 -6.08
C THR A 120 5.76 -8.10 -7.31
N HIS A 121 5.17 -7.89 -8.47
CA HIS A 121 5.82 -8.13 -9.76
C HIS A 121 6.32 -6.80 -10.39
N ASP A 122 6.11 -5.68 -9.73
CA ASP A 122 6.46 -4.34 -10.21
C ASP A 122 7.89 -3.98 -9.83
N ILE A 123 8.79 -4.02 -10.81
CA ILE A 123 10.22 -3.71 -10.63
C ILE A 123 10.43 -2.26 -10.21
N VAL A 124 9.65 -1.31 -10.76
CA VAL A 124 9.76 0.11 -10.42
C VAL A 124 9.37 0.34 -8.96
N PHE A 125 8.29 -0.31 -8.51
CA PHE A 125 7.89 -0.24 -7.10
C PHE A 125 8.95 -0.85 -6.17
N THR A 126 9.58 -1.95 -6.59
CA THR A 126 10.68 -2.56 -5.84
C THR A 126 11.87 -1.60 -5.68
N GLN A 127 12.19 -0.82 -6.71
CA GLN A 127 13.23 0.21 -6.64
C GLN A 127 12.86 1.34 -5.69
N TYR A 128 11.61 1.82 -5.70
CA TYR A 128 11.14 2.83 -4.75
C TYR A 128 11.20 2.32 -3.30
N LEU A 129 10.79 1.06 -3.05
CA LEU A 129 10.90 0.44 -1.74
C LEU A 129 12.35 0.37 -1.26
N THR A 130 13.27 -0.05 -2.13
CA THR A 130 14.69 -0.14 -1.82
C THR A 130 15.28 1.23 -1.49
N SER A 131 15.03 2.23 -2.32
CA SER A 131 15.50 3.59 -2.11
C SER A 131 14.95 4.18 -0.81
N ALA A 132 13.65 4.03 -0.57
CA ALA A 132 13.01 4.52 0.64
C ALA A 132 13.55 3.81 1.91
N ALA A 133 13.82 2.50 1.85
CA ALA A 133 14.38 1.74 2.96
C ALA A 133 15.80 2.21 3.31
N ILE A 134 16.63 2.46 2.29
CA ILE A 134 17.99 3.01 2.47
C ILE A 134 17.93 4.41 3.09
N GLU A 135 17.11 5.30 2.55
CA GLU A 135 16.93 6.67 3.07
C GLU A 135 16.45 6.68 4.51
N ALA A 136 15.52 5.79 4.85
CA ALA A 136 14.94 5.68 6.20
C ALA A 136 15.79 4.85 7.18
N ASN A 137 16.94 4.29 6.73
CA ASN A 137 17.78 3.36 7.48
C ASN A 137 16.99 2.17 8.05
N VAL A 138 16.11 1.59 7.23
CA VAL A 138 15.32 0.39 7.55
C VAL A 138 15.97 -0.82 6.88
N ASN A 139 16.23 -1.87 7.67
CA ASN A 139 16.73 -3.12 7.13
C ASN A 139 15.67 -3.80 6.25
N PHE A 140 16.07 -4.24 5.08
CA PHE A 140 15.20 -4.98 4.19
C PHE A 140 15.88 -6.21 3.61
N LEU A 141 15.08 -7.18 3.22
CA LEU A 141 15.53 -8.40 2.56
C LEU A 141 14.68 -8.62 1.32
N GLY A 142 15.29 -8.57 0.14
CA GLY A 142 14.63 -8.90 -1.12
C GLY A 142 14.87 -10.36 -1.53
N ARG A 143 13.88 -10.94 -2.20
CA ARG A 143 13.95 -12.29 -2.78
C ARG A 143 13.18 -12.29 -4.09
N THR A 144 13.70 -13.03 -5.06
CA THR A 144 13.00 -13.25 -6.32
C THR A 144 12.32 -14.61 -6.30
N ILE A 145 11.04 -14.63 -6.66
CA ILE A 145 10.26 -15.85 -6.84
C ILE A 145 10.11 -16.06 -8.34
N SER A 146 10.59 -17.18 -8.84
CA SER A 146 10.62 -17.49 -10.26
C SER A 146 10.05 -18.87 -10.56
N ARG A 147 9.92 -19.15 -11.87
CA ARG A 147 9.62 -20.45 -12.41
C ARG A 147 10.81 -20.88 -13.28
N PRO A 148 11.71 -21.73 -12.78
CA PRO A 148 12.86 -22.17 -13.56
C PRO A 148 12.41 -23.14 -14.67
N GLY A 149 12.61 -22.77 -15.93
CA GLY A 149 12.34 -23.62 -17.11
C GLY A 149 10.97 -24.31 -17.07
N ASP A 150 10.94 -25.63 -17.19
CA ASP A 150 9.72 -26.46 -17.09
C ASP A 150 9.35 -26.84 -15.65
N GLY A 151 10.03 -26.27 -14.66
CA GLY A 151 9.81 -26.54 -13.25
C GLY A 151 8.48 -26.00 -12.71
N ALA A 152 8.14 -26.40 -11.49
CA ALA A 152 7.01 -25.86 -10.77
C ALA A 152 7.24 -24.38 -10.41
N PRO A 153 6.19 -23.54 -10.39
CA PRO A 153 6.31 -22.17 -9.92
C PRO A 153 6.63 -22.11 -8.42
N GLY A 154 7.19 -20.99 -7.97
CA GLY A 154 7.45 -20.77 -6.55
C GLY A 154 8.89 -21.05 -6.10
N TRP A 155 9.82 -21.18 -7.02
CA TRP A 155 11.25 -21.24 -6.67
C TRP A 155 11.72 -19.89 -6.11
N VAL A 156 12.21 -19.90 -4.88
CA VAL A 156 12.75 -18.70 -4.22
C VAL A 156 14.24 -18.65 -4.46
N ASP A 157 14.71 -17.66 -5.20
CA ASP A 157 16.13 -17.39 -5.37
C ASP A 157 16.62 -16.52 -4.20
N LEU A 158 17.59 -17.05 -3.45
CA LEU A 158 18.13 -16.38 -2.28
C LEU A 158 19.17 -15.31 -2.65
N ASP A 159 19.75 -15.39 -3.83
CA ASP A 159 20.85 -14.53 -4.27
C ASP A 159 20.41 -13.52 -5.34
N ALA A 160 19.29 -13.78 -6.03
CA ALA A 160 18.73 -12.88 -7.03
C ALA A 160 17.70 -11.93 -6.39
N PHE A 161 18.12 -10.72 -6.16
CA PHE A 161 17.23 -9.59 -5.94
C PHE A 161 17.40 -8.64 -7.12
N PRO A 162 16.34 -8.00 -7.64
CA PRO A 162 16.48 -7.00 -8.68
C PRO A 162 17.28 -5.81 -8.11
N HIS A 163 18.58 -5.88 -8.28
CA HIS A 163 19.52 -4.88 -7.82
C HIS A 163 19.36 -3.59 -8.67
N PRO A 164 19.60 -2.40 -8.12
CA PRO A 164 19.67 -1.16 -8.89
C PRO A 164 20.75 -1.18 -10.00
N HIS A 165 21.59 -2.23 -10.06
CA HIS A 165 22.52 -2.47 -11.18
C HIS A 165 21.83 -2.99 -12.46
N TYR A 166 20.58 -3.44 -12.39
CA TYR A 166 19.82 -3.84 -13.58
C TYR A 166 19.67 -2.68 -14.60
N GLU A 167 19.62 -1.43 -14.12
CA GLU A 167 19.63 -0.27 -15.00
C GLU A 167 20.94 -0.16 -15.78
N LYS A 168 22.10 -0.41 -15.15
CA LYS A 168 23.40 -0.36 -15.83
C LYS A 168 23.56 -1.50 -16.84
N GLU A 169 23.07 -2.69 -16.52
CA GLU A 169 23.08 -3.83 -17.45
C GLU A 169 22.09 -3.61 -18.60
N ALA A 170 20.87 -3.14 -18.33
CA ALA A 170 19.88 -2.82 -19.34
C ALA A 170 20.33 -1.67 -20.23
N MET A 171 20.96 -0.64 -19.69
CA MET A 171 21.60 0.45 -20.49
C MET A 171 22.82 -0.06 -21.26
N GLY A 172 23.58 -1.00 -20.74
CA GLY A 172 24.69 -1.66 -21.43
C GLY A 172 24.20 -2.44 -22.64
N VAL A 173 23.17 -3.23 -22.49
CA VAL A 173 22.54 -3.99 -23.57
C VAL A 173 21.90 -3.05 -24.61
N ALA A 174 21.18 -2.00 -24.19
CA ALA A 174 20.59 -1.03 -25.08
C ALA A 174 21.65 -0.26 -25.89
N ASN A 175 22.76 0.11 -25.28
CA ASN A 175 23.88 0.77 -25.99
C ASN A 175 24.60 -0.16 -26.94
N GLN A 176 24.66 -1.47 -26.66
CA GLN A 176 25.20 -2.45 -27.60
C GLN A 176 24.30 -2.61 -28.83
N CYS A 177 22.97 -2.70 -28.65
CA CYS A 177 22.00 -2.79 -29.74
C CYS A 177 21.92 -1.52 -30.61
N LEU A 178 22.39 -0.37 -30.12
CA LEU A 178 22.44 0.88 -30.90
C LEU A 178 23.75 1.05 -31.68
N GLN A 179 24.73 0.16 -31.48
CA GLN A 179 26.03 0.18 -32.18
C GLN A 179 26.12 -0.88 -33.29
N GLU A 180 25.14 -1.76 -33.39
CA GLU A 180 24.93 -2.71 -34.50
C GLU A 180 23.92 -2.15 -35.53
#